data_d28b68cbb0edaad20b6f3fe050880117
#
_entry.id   d28b68cbb0edaad20b6f3fe050880117
#
_cell.length_a   1.000
_cell.length_b   1.000
_cell.length_c   1.000
_cell.angle_alpha   90.00
_cell.angle_beta   90.00
_cell.angle_gamma   90.00
#
_symmetry.space_group_name_H-M   'P 1'
#
loop_
_entity.id
_entity.type
_entity.pdbx_description
1 polymer ?
#
loop_
_entity_poly.entity_id
_entity_poly.type
_entity_poly.pdbx_seq_one_letter_code
_entity_poly.pdbx_strand_id
1 'polypeptide(L)'
;MAEKKETLFDAFSPVSTEEWKAKITADLKGADFDKKLVWRTNEGFNVQPFYRKEDLEGLPTIGSLPGEFPYVRGTRDNNDWLIRQEVQGATDEELNAHARHILNKGAESLGFTFHHGKGDADLNVILKDIDLKKVEINITCCPGKAVAVAEQLVKIIKAAGAENEFRGSIDYNPFRRLLKHGLPFPKDAAKEGKALYEAVKDVKGLRCFAVDSFMFNNAGAFITQELGYALAWGAEWLTMMTEEGLTADEVANRVKFNMGISSNYFMELAKFRAGRMLWAEIVKAYNAAEENCKMFVHAVTSKFNQTLYDSHVNLLRSMTETMSAALAGVDSLETLPFDLCYKTPDEFSERIARNQQVLLREESHLNKVVDPAGGSYYIETLTASIAEQAWKVFNEVEDNGGFAAMLAKGEIQAKVNESGVKRHLDVARRKENLLGTNQYPNFTEKALDKVSEGGCCKCGCHAGEAQDGAVEWLNFDRAASQFEQLRLDTERASHRPKVFMLTIGNLAMRLARAQFSSNFFGCAGYEIIDNIGFNTVKEGVDAAMEKGADIVVLCSSDDEYAEFAPEAFKELAGRAMFVVAGAPACMDDLKAQGIENFIHVRVNVLDTLIGFNAKLLK
;
A
#
# COMPACT_ATOMS: atom_id res chain seq x y z
N MET A 1 -24.17 -55.03 -11.74
CA MET A 1 -24.54 -53.70 -12.27
C MET A 1 -24.04 -52.68 -11.26
N ALA A 2 -23.10 -51.83 -11.61
CA ALA A 2 -22.67 -50.75 -10.71
C ALA A 2 -23.82 -49.74 -10.59
N GLU A 3 -24.31 -49.50 -9.40
CA GLU A 3 -25.28 -48.44 -9.10
C GLU A 3 -24.71 -47.13 -9.61
N LYS A 4 -25.43 -46.48 -10.52
CA LYS A 4 -25.09 -45.13 -10.99
C LYS A 4 -25.20 -44.21 -9.75
N LYS A 5 -24.07 -43.76 -9.20
CA LYS A 5 -24.06 -42.78 -8.14
C LYS A 5 -24.74 -41.52 -8.68
N GLU A 6 -25.94 -41.23 -8.21
CA GLU A 6 -26.58 -39.92 -8.45
C GLU A 6 -25.66 -38.83 -7.90
N THR A 7 -25.31 -37.88 -8.74
CA THR A 7 -24.56 -36.70 -8.27
C THR A 7 -25.51 -35.69 -7.66
N LEU A 8 -25.03 -34.88 -6.71
CA LEU A 8 -25.86 -33.97 -5.91
C LEU A 8 -26.73 -33.01 -6.75
N PHE A 9 -26.31 -32.73 -8.00
CA PHE A 9 -26.93 -31.73 -8.87
C PHE A 9 -27.50 -32.31 -10.17
N ASP A 10 -27.70 -33.62 -10.27
CA ASP A 10 -28.23 -34.29 -11.49
C ASP A 10 -29.62 -33.76 -11.91
N ALA A 11 -30.38 -33.17 -10.97
CA ALA A 11 -31.68 -32.55 -11.25
C ALA A 11 -31.58 -31.18 -11.95
N PHE A 12 -30.40 -30.59 -12.05
CA PHE A 12 -30.17 -29.28 -12.66
C PHE A 12 -29.35 -29.43 -13.94
N SER A 13 -29.85 -28.87 -15.03
CA SER A 13 -29.11 -28.83 -16.29
C SER A 13 -27.87 -27.94 -16.16
N PRO A 14 -26.70 -28.36 -16.67
CA PRO A 14 -25.53 -27.48 -16.75
C PRO A 14 -25.86 -26.22 -17.56
N VAL A 15 -25.44 -25.08 -17.06
CA VAL A 15 -25.56 -23.78 -17.73
C VAL A 15 -24.20 -23.40 -18.31
N SER A 16 -24.13 -23.13 -19.62
CA SER A 16 -22.89 -22.68 -20.26
C SER A 16 -22.51 -21.25 -19.88
N THR A 17 -21.28 -20.86 -20.14
CA THR A 17 -20.83 -19.47 -19.93
C THR A 17 -21.54 -18.49 -20.85
N GLU A 18 -21.86 -18.93 -22.08
CA GLU A 18 -22.61 -18.16 -23.07
C GLU A 18 -24.04 -17.90 -22.60
N GLU A 19 -24.73 -18.93 -22.09
CA GLU A 19 -26.09 -18.79 -21.53
C GLU A 19 -26.08 -17.86 -20.31
N TRP A 20 -25.10 -17.98 -19.43
CA TRP A 20 -24.96 -17.09 -18.28
C TRP A 20 -24.72 -15.64 -18.72
N LYS A 21 -23.78 -15.39 -19.65
CA LYS A 21 -23.52 -14.04 -20.20
C LYS A 21 -24.75 -13.47 -20.91
N ALA A 22 -25.47 -14.29 -21.67
CA ALA A 22 -26.71 -13.88 -22.31
C ALA A 22 -27.78 -13.40 -21.28
N LYS A 23 -27.90 -14.13 -20.16
CA LYS A 23 -28.83 -13.73 -19.08
C LYS A 23 -28.40 -12.42 -18.43
N ILE A 24 -27.09 -12.25 -18.13
CA ILE A 24 -26.55 -10.99 -17.58
C ILE A 24 -26.82 -9.83 -18.53
N THR A 25 -26.56 -10.00 -19.82
CA THR A 25 -26.79 -8.96 -20.84
C THR A 25 -28.26 -8.56 -20.91
N ALA A 26 -29.18 -9.53 -20.82
CA ALA A 26 -30.62 -9.26 -20.75
C ALA A 26 -31.00 -8.46 -19.49
N ASP A 27 -30.43 -8.80 -18.33
CA ASP A 27 -30.68 -8.12 -17.05
C ASP A 27 -30.09 -6.70 -17.02
N LEU A 28 -29.02 -6.44 -17.77
CA LEU A 28 -28.42 -5.11 -17.95
C LEU A 28 -29.29 -4.17 -18.84
N LYS A 29 -30.39 -4.67 -19.43
CA LYS A 29 -31.35 -3.88 -20.24
C LYS A 29 -30.67 -3.04 -21.34
N GLY A 30 -29.71 -3.64 -22.04
CA GLY A 30 -28.97 -3.01 -23.14
C GLY A 30 -27.73 -2.19 -22.72
N ALA A 31 -27.39 -2.15 -21.44
CA ALA A 31 -26.12 -1.59 -21.03
C ALA A 31 -24.96 -2.54 -21.40
N ASP A 32 -23.84 -1.95 -21.80
CA ASP A 32 -22.63 -2.68 -22.17
C ASP A 32 -22.05 -3.44 -20.98
N PHE A 33 -21.79 -4.74 -21.14
CA PHE A 33 -21.28 -5.64 -20.11
C PHE A 33 -19.91 -5.19 -19.60
N ASP A 34 -18.97 -4.91 -20.51
CA ASP A 34 -17.59 -4.58 -20.12
C ASP A 34 -17.50 -3.22 -19.40
N LYS A 35 -18.34 -2.25 -19.83
CA LYS A 35 -18.38 -0.94 -19.17
C LYS A 35 -19.00 -0.97 -17.77
N LYS A 36 -19.89 -1.92 -17.50
CA LYS A 36 -20.65 -1.97 -16.25
C LYS A 36 -20.07 -2.92 -15.22
N LEU A 37 -19.51 -4.04 -15.64
CA LEU A 37 -19.16 -5.16 -14.75
C LEU A 37 -17.67 -5.47 -14.74
N VAL A 38 -16.93 -5.20 -15.81
CA VAL A 38 -15.49 -5.49 -15.86
C VAL A 38 -14.71 -4.41 -15.13
N TRP A 39 -13.95 -4.82 -14.12
CA TRP A 39 -13.08 -3.91 -13.38
C TRP A 39 -11.79 -3.67 -14.16
N ARG A 40 -11.59 -2.43 -14.59
CA ARG A 40 -10.37 -1.97 -15.24
C ARG A 40 -9.37 -1.57 -14.16
N THR A 41 -8.34 -2.39 -13.98
CA THR A 41 -7.33 -2.18 -12.96
C THR A 41 -6.22 -1.25 -13.45
N ASN A 42 -5.39 -0.78 -12.51
CA ASN A 42 -4.15 -0.10 -12.83
C ASN A 42 -2.98 -1.07 -13.07
N GLU A 43 -3.22 -2.39 -12.90
CA GLU A 43 -2.21 -3.46 -12.95
C GLU A 43 -1.89 -3.96 -14.37
N GLY A 44 -2.47 -3.35 -15.39
CA GLY A 44 -2.24 -3.72 -16.80
C GLY A 44 -3.17 -4.82 -17.32
N PHE A 45 -4.13 -5.29 -16.54
CA PHE A 45 -5.14 -6.26 -16.94
C PHE A 45 -6.52 -5.92 -16.36
N ASN A 46 -7.55 -6.56 -16.89
CA ASN A 46 -8.93 -6.38 -16.43
C ASN A 46 -9.38 -7.58 -15.61
N VAL A 47 -10.20 -7.33 -14.59
CA VAL A 47 -10.80 -8.36 -13.74
C VAL A 47 -12.25 -8.57 -14.15
N GLN A 48 -12.60 -9.82 -14.44
CA GLN A 48 -13.97 -10.20 -14.79
C GLN A 48 -14.88 -10.24 -13.55
N PRO A 49 -16.20 -10.04 -13.71
CA PRO A 49 -17.13 -10.08 -12.58
C PRO A 49 -17.31 -11.50 -12.00
N PHE A 50 -16.93 -12.54 -12.73
CA PHE A 50 -16.93 -13.94 -12.29
C PHE A 50 -15.89 -14.75 -13.08
N TYR A 51 -15.47 -15.87 -12.49
CA TYR A 51 -14.59 -16.86 -13.11
C TYR A 51 -15.18 -18.26 -12.92
N ARG A 52 -14.92 -19.16 -13.87
CA ARG A 52 -15.43 -20.53 -13.88
C ARG A 52 -14.29 -21.52 -14.03
N LYS A 53 -14.62 -22.82 -14.05
CA LYS A 53 -13.64 -23.90 -14.14
C LYS A 53 -12.81 -23.83 -15.44
N GLU A 54 -13.41 -23.45 -16.54
CA GLU A 54 -12.74 -23.29 -17.82
C GLU A 54 -11.63 -22.21 -17.81
N ASP A 55 -11.75 -21.20 -16.94
CA ASP A 55 -10.72 -20.15 -16.79
C ASP A 55 -9.42 -20.69 -16.15
N LEU A 56 -9.43 -21.89 -15.58
CA LEU A 56 -8.22 -22.55 -15.06
C LEU A 56 -7.44 -23.33 -16.11
N GLU A 57 -8.01 -23.57 -17.29
CA GLU A 57 -7.37 -24.40 -18.31
C GLU A 57 -6.11 -23.73 -18.85
N GLY A 58 -4.98 -24.45 -18.75
CA GLY A 58 -3.68 -23.97 -19.23
C GLY A 58 -2.95 -22.98 -18.32
N LEU A 59 -3.48 -22.67 -17.13
CA LEU A 59 -2.77 -21.79 -16.19
C LEU A 59 -1.53 -22.47 -15.61
N PRO A 60 -0.37 -21.78 -15.56
CA PRO A 60 0.88 -22.34 -15.02
C PRO A 60 0.84 -22.51 -13.49
N THR A 61 -0.16 -21.94 -12.82
CA THR A 61 -0.32 -21.96 -11.36
C THR A 61 -0.98 -23.24 -10.84
N ILE A 62 -1.53 -24.07 -11.74
CA ILE A 62 -2.27 -25.27 -11.41
C ILE A 62 -1.37 -26.50 -11.46
N GLY A 63 -1.52 -27.41 -10.49
CA GLY A 63 -0.92 -28.75 -10.48
C GLY A 63 0.21 -28.95 -9.49
N SER A 64 0.87 -27.89 -8.97
CA SER A 64 1.88 -28.03 -7.92
C SER A 64 1.27 -28.11 -6.53
N LEU A 65 1.95 -28.80 -5.61
CA LEU A 65 1.59 -28.84 -4.19
C LEU A 65 2.38 -27.79 -3.38
N PRO A 66 1.95 -27.45 -2.15
CA PRO A 66 2.74 -26.63 -1.24
C PRO A 66 4.14 -27.24 -1.02
N GLY A 67 5.18 -26.41 -1.09
CA GLY A 67 6.57 -26.85 -0.93
C GLY A 67 7.21 -27.43 -2.18
N GLU A 68 6.49 -27.63 -3.28
CA GLU A 68 7.00 -28.13 -4.56
C GLU A 68 7.33 -26.97 -5.52
N PHE A 69 8.38 -27.18 -6.33
CA PHE A 69 8.74 -26.27 -7.42
C PHE A 69 7.56 -26.12 -8.41
N PRO A 70 7.24 -24.92 -8.90
CA PRO A 70 7.92 -23.62 -8.71
C PRO A 70 7.41 -22.80 -7.51
N TYR A 71 6.95 -23.42 -6.45
CA TYR A 71 6.60 -22.83 -5.16
C TYR A 71 5.43 -21.84 -5.19
N VAL A 72 4.60 -21.86 -6.19
CA VAL A 72 3.42 -20.96 -6.30
C VAL A 72 2.53 -21.05 -5.06
N ARG A 73 2.39 -22.24 -4.48
CA ARG A 73 1.56 -22.51 -3.31
C ARG A 73 2.29 -22.42 -1.97
N GLY A 74 3.52 -21.89 -1.96
CA GLY A 74 4.34 -21.74 -0.75
C GLY A 74 5.63 -22.54 -0.82
N THR A 75 6.62 -22.11 -0.05
CA THR A 75 7.96 -22.72 0.02
C THR A 75 8.07 -23.77 1.14
N ARG A 76 7.01 -23.94 1.95
CA ARG A 76 6.95 -24.79 3.16
C ARG A 76 5.65 -25.60 3.17
N ASP A 77 5.61 -26.61 4.05
CA ASP A 77 4.45 -27.46 4.34
C ASP A 77 3.57 -26.93 5.48
N ASN A 78 3.89 -25.75 6.02
CA ASN A 78 3.17 -25.06 7.06
C ASN A 78 3.03 -23.57 6.74
N ASN A 79 2.14 -22.88 7.45
CA ASN A 79 1.88 -21.45 7.31
C ASN A 79 2.25 -20.67 8.57
N ASP A 80 3.28 -21.08 9.29
CA ASP A 80 3.77 -20.39 10.48
C ASP A 80 4.70 -19.24 10.06
N TRP A 81 4.18 -18.01 10.07
CA TRP A 81 4.99 -16.80 9.87
C TRP A 81 5.55 -16.29 11.19
N LEU A 82 6.68 -15.61 11.14
CA LEU A 82 7.27 -14.95 12.31
C LEU A 82 6.66 -13.57 12.50
N ILE A 83 6.21 -13.27 13.72
CA ILE A 83 5.72 -11.95 14.11
C ILE A 83 6.93 -11.04 14.31
N ARG A 84 7.17 -10.14 13.33
CA ARG A 84 8.28 -9.18 13.37
C ARG A 84 7.84 -7.85 13.93
N GLN A 85 8.74 -7.22 14.71
CA GLN A 85 8.60 -5.86 15.16
C GLN A 85 9.97 -5.14 15.12
N GLU A 86 9.97 -3.87 14.70
CA GLU A 86 11.15 -3.01 14.75
C GLU A 86 11.41 -2.56 16.18
N VAL A 87 12.71 -2.59 16.56
CA VAL A 87 13.17 -2.21 17.89
C VAL A 87 13.55 -0.73 17.89
N GLN A 88 13.08 0.01 18.89
CA GLN A 88 13.33 1.43 19.05
C GLN A 88 14.15 1.70 20.32
N GLY A 89 15.08 2.65 20.25
CA GLY A 89 15.90 3.09 21.37
C GLY A 89 16.96 4.11 20.93
N ALA A 90 17.37 4.97 21.84
CA ALA A 90 18.41 5.96 21.60
C ALA A 90 19.80 5.42 21.91
N THR A 91 19.92 4.47 22.87
CA THR A 91 21.15 3.79 23.27
C THR A 91 21.06 2.29 23.05
N ASP A 92 22.21 1.59 23.12
CA ASP A 92 22.27 0.13 22.95
C ASP A 92 21.50 -0.58 24.08
N GLU A 93 21.54 -0.05 25.31
CA GLU A 93 20.81 -0.57 26.46
C GLU A 93 19.30 -0.40 26.30
N GLU A 94 18.84 0.75 25.76
CA GLU A 94 17.42 0.97 25.45
C GLU A 94 16.94 0.04 24.36
N LEU A 95 17.75 -0.18 23.30
CA LEU A 95 17.45 -1.16 22.27
C LEU A 95 17.31 -2.57 22.85
N ASN A 96 18.22 -3.00 23.72
CA ASN A 96 18.11 -4.29 24.40
C ASN A 96 16.88 -4.39 25.29
N ALA A 97 16.60 -3.36 26.10
CA ALA A 97 15.44 -3.33 26.98
C ALA A 97 14.13 -3.43 26.19
N HIS A 98 14.01 -2.67 25.11
CA HIS A 98 12.83 -2.72 24.23
C HIS A 98 12.72 -4.08 23.50
N ALA A 99 13.82 -4.61 22.96
CA ALA A 99 13.84 -5.93 22.32
C ALA A 99 13.33 -7.03 23.27
N ARG A 100 13.82 -7.08 24.49
CA ARG A 100 13.38 -8.05 25.52
C ARG A 100 11.92 -7.84 25.92
N HIS A 101 11.48 -6.58 25.99
CA HIS A 101 10.08 -6.26 26.29
C HIS A 101 9.14 -6.83 25.20
N ILE A 102 9.40 -6.55 23.93
CA ILE A 102 8.52 -7.00 22.84
C ILE A 102 8.56 -8.52 22.62
N LEU A 103 9.71 -9.17 22.85
CA LEU A 103 9.81 -10.64 22.85
C LEU A 103 8.90 -11.26 23.92
N ASN A 104 8.89 -10.70 25.12
CA ASN A 104 7.98 -11.13 26.20
C ASN A 104 6.50 -10.87 25.90
N LYS A 105 6.20 -10.11 24.84
CA LYS A 105 4.84 -9.79 24.36
C LYS A 105 4.46 -10.53 23.09
N GLY A 106 5.25 -11.50 22.65
CA GLY A 106 4.94 -12.40 21.55
C GLY A 106 5.55 -12.04 20.19
N ALA A 107 6.49 -11.08 20.12
CA ALA A 107 7.35 -10.95 18.96
C ALA A 107 8.32 -12.13 18.86
N GLU A 108 8.64 -12.57 17.64
CA GLU A 108 9.53 -13.70 17.35
C GLU A 108 10.69 -13.31 16.44
N SER A 109 10.55 -12.17 15.77
CA SER A 109 11.52 -11.58 14.86
C SER A 109 11.74 -10.12 15.22
N LEU A 110 13.00 -9.71 15.35
CA LEU A 110 13.41 -8.36 15.70
C LEU A 110 14.06 -7.68 14.52
N GLY A 111 13.69 -6.42 14.27
CA GLY A 111 14.35 -5.54 13.32
C GLY A 111 15.14 -4.45 14.03
N PHE A 112 16.39 -4.24 13.63
CA PHE A 112 17.24 -3.16 14.11
C PHE A 112 17.70 -2.30 12.94
N THR A 113 17.57 -0.98 13.06
CA THR A 113 18.04 -0.05 12.03
C THR A 113 19.12 0.87 12.60
N PHE A 114 20.34 0.76 12.09
CA PHE A 114 21.47 1.59 12.48
C PHE A 114 21.75 2.68 11.45
N HIS A 115 21.55 3.93 11.84
CA HIS A 115 21.72 5.10 10.98
C HIS A 115 23.14 5.69 11.07
N HIS A 116 23.56 6.41 10.01
CA HIS A 116 24.77 7.25 10.05
C HIS A 116 24.70 8.27 11.19
N GLY A 117 25.77 8.41 11.97
CA GLY A 117 25.89 9.43 13.02
C GLY A 117 25.61 8.95 14.45
N LYS A 118 25.00 7.80 14.67
CA LYS A 118 25.13 7.08 15.94
C LYS A 118 26.48 6.33 15.92
N GLY A 119 27.21 6.33 17.04
CA GLY A 119 28.45 5.54 17.21
C GLY A 119 28.27 4.09 16.74
N ASP A 120 29.36 3.34 16.66
CA ASP A 120 29.26 1.93 16.29
C ASP A 120 28.44 1.19 17.35
N ALA A 121 27.33 0.54 16.90
CA ALA A 121 26.44 -0.22 17.77
C ALA A 121 27.19 -1.43 18.38
N ASP A 122 27.10 -1.62 19.70
CA ASP A 122 27.65 -2.82 20.36
C ASP A 122 26.57 -3.91 20.42
N LEU A 123 26.65 -4.86 19.49
CA LEU A 123 25.73 -5.98 19.44
C LEU A 123 25.84 -6.90 20.68
N ASN A 124 26.93 -6.89 21.45
CA ASN A 124 27.00 -7.64 22.70
C ASN A 124 26.05 -7.05 23.76
N VAL A 125 25.85 -5.72 23.75
CA VAL A 125 24.90 -5.06 24.64
C VAL A 125 23.49 -5.25 24.12
N ILE A 126 23.27 -4.99 22.82
CA ILE A 126 21.94 -5.02 22.19
C ILE A 126 21.32 -6.43 22.25
N LEU A 127 22.10 -7.48 22.01
CA LEU A 127 21.62 -8.87 21.98
C LEU A 127 21.79 -9.63 23.31
N LYS A 128 22.18 -8.92 24.37
CA LYS A 128 22.34 -9.53 25.69
C LYS A 128 21.05 -10.19 26.18
N ASP A 129 21.15 -11.43 26.67
CA ASP A 129 20.00 -12.22 27.18
C ASP A 129 18.90 -12.51 26.15
N ILE A 130 19.21 -12.45 24.85
CA ILE A 130 18.31 -12.87 23.76
C ILE A 130 18.72 -14.26 23.28
N ASP A 131 17.76 -15.18 23.19
CA ASP A 131 17.96 -16.55 22.70
C ASP A 131 18.11 -16.57 21.16
N LEU A 132 19.34 -16.54 20.68
CA LEU A 132 19.68 -16.51 19.26
C LEU A 132 19.33 -17.79 18.50
N LYS A 133 18.94 -18.87 19.17
CA LYS A 133 18.45 -20.11 18.53
C LYS A 133 16.97 -20.04 18.19
N LYS A 134 16.21 -19.15 18.86
CA LYS A 134 14.75 -19.02 18.70
C LYS A 134 14.32 -17.74 18.02
N VAL A 135 15.00 -16.63 18.34
CA VAL A 135 14.65 -15.30 17.87
C VAL A 135 15.33 -15.00 16.54
N GLU A 136 14.54 -14.58 15.56
CA GLU A 136 15.09 -14.08 14.29
C GLU A 136 15.61 -12.64 14.47
N ILE A 137 16.86 -12.37 14.07
CA ILE A 137 17.51 -11.06 14.18
C ILE A 137 17.77 -10.47 12.80
N ASN A 138 17.21 -9.31 12.51
CA ASN A 138 17.37 -8.62 11.25
C ASN A 138 18.01 -7.24 11.49
N ILE A 139 19.07 -6.93 10.76
CA ILE A 139 19.83 -5.69 10.92
C ILE A 139 19.88 -4.95 9.60
N THR A 140 19.36 -3.72 9.59
CA THR A 140 19.54 -2.77 8.50
C THR A 140 20.65 -1.79 8.87
N CYS A 141 21.69 -1.70 8.04
CA CYS A 141 22.78 -0.78 8.25
C CYS A 141 23.24 -0.09 6.96
N CYS A 142 24.04 0.95 7.10
CA CYS A 142 24.60 1.66 5.95
C CYS A 142 25.62 0.79 5.21
N PRO A 143 25.71 0.87 3.86
CA PRO A 143 26.85 0.37 3.10
C PRO A 143 28.18 0.89 3.69
N GLY A 144 29.22 0.06 3.67
CA GLY A 144 30.51 0.35 4.31
C GLY A 144 30.60 -0.07 5.78
N LYS A 145 29.47 -0.40 6.45
CA LYS A 145 29.45 -0.96 7.80
C LYS A 145 28.95 -2.40 7.85
N ALA A 146 28.35 -2.90 6.78
CA ALA A 146 27.68 -4.20 6.75
C ALA A 146 28.61 -5.36 7.10
N VAL A 147 29.83 -5.37 6.60
CA VAL A 147 30.81 -6.43 6.87
C VAL A 147 31.21 -6.45 8.36
N ALA A 148 31.52 -5.29 8.95
CA ALA A 148 31.92 -5.21 10.36
C ALA A 148 30.76 -5.62 11.29
N VAL A 149 29.53 -5.22 10.99
CA VAL A 149 28.33 -5.64 11.73
C VAL A 149 28.11 -7.14 11.61
N ALA A 150 28.31 -7.71 10.43
CA ALA A 150 28.18 -9.15 10.20
C ALA A 150 29.24 -9.95 10.97
N GLU A 151 30.51 -9.52 10.94
CA GLU A 151 31.59 -10.17 11.70
C GLU A 151 31.32 -10.17 13.21
N GLN A 152 30.83 -9.04 13.75
CA GLN A 152 30.44 -8.94 15.14
C GLN A 152 29.28 -9.88 15.47
N LEU A 153 28.23 -9.89 14.64
CA LEU A 153 27.06 -10.77 14.81
C LEU A 153 27.46 -12.25 14.75
N VAL A 154 28.24 -12.65 13.76
CA VAL A 154 28.70 -14.04 13.59
C VAL A 154 29.57 -14.48 14.79
N LYS A 155 30.41 -13.60 15.32
CA LYS A 155 31.18 -13.90 16.54
C LYS A 155 30.28 -14.18 17.75
N ILE A 156 29.20 -13.40 17.91
CA ILE A 156 28.22 -13.59 19.00
C ILE A 156 27.44 -14.89 18.79
N ILE A 157 27.00 -15.19 17.56
CA ILE A 157 26.29 -16.43 17.20
C ILE A 157 27.16 -17.65 17.51
N LYS A 158 28.44 -17.63 17.11
CA LYS A 158 29.41 -18.70 17.38
C LYS A 158 29.68 -18.87 18.91
N ALA A 159 29.80 -17.78 19.63
CA ALA A 159 29.96 -17.82 21.08
C ALA A 159 28.74 -18.41 21.81
N ALA A 160 27.54 -18.24 21.24
CA ALA A 160 26.27 -18.82 21.73
C ALA A 160 26.04 -20.27 21.25
N GLY A 161 26.88 -20.82 20.35
CA GLY A 161 26.70 -22.14 19.75
C GLY A 161 25.39 -22.23 18.98
N ALA A 162 25.03 -21.18 18.23
CA ALA A 162 23.75 -21.04 17.53
C ALA A 162 23.87 -21.09 16.00
N GLU A 163 25.01 -21.45 15.43
CA GLU A 163 25.30 -21.35 13.99
C GLU A 163 24.31 -22.11 13.09
N ASN A 164 23.79 -23.22 13.61
CA ASN A 164 22.88 -24.08 12.84
C ASN A 164 21.41 -23.69 13.00
N GLU A 165 21.03 -23.08 14.12
CA GLU A 165 19.65 -22.73 14.46
C GLU A 165 19.33 -21.25 14.18
N PHE A 166 20.37 -20.40 14.11
CA PHE A 166 20.20 -18.97 13.91
C PHE A 166 19.44 -18.65 12.63
N ARG A 167 18.52 -17.69 12.73
CA ARG A 167 17.77 -17.11 11.60
C ARG A 167 17.89 -15.60 11.65
N GLY A 168 18.07 -14.96 10.50
CA GLY A 168 18.12 -13.51 10.43
C GLY A 168 18.71 -12.97 9.15
N SER A 169 18.99 -11.67 9.18
CA SER A 169 19.58 -11.00 8.02
C SER A 169 20.45 -9.80 8.41
N ILE A 170 21.43 -9.52 7.58
CA ILE A 170 22.03 -8.19 7.42
C ILE A 170 21.44 -7.64 6.11
N ASP A 171 20.49 -6.73 6.21
CA ASP A 171 19.76 -6.20 5.04
C ASP A 171 20.68 -5.20 4.29
N TYR A 172 21.70 -5.75 3.60
CA TYR A 172 22.60 -4.97 2.77
C TYR A 172 21.92 -4.52 1.50
N ASN A 173 21.77 -3.21 1.35
CA ASN A 173 21.16 -2.56 0.21
C ASN A 173 21.99 -1.37 -0.26
N PRO A 174 22.89 -1.55 -1.25
CA PRO A 174 23.73 -0.47 -1.78
C PRO A 174 22.92 0.58 -2.56
N PHE A 175 21.75 0.23 -3.10
CA PHE A 175 20.92 1.09 -3.94
C PHE A 175 20.03 2.06 -3.14
N ARG A 176 19.94 1.91 -1.82
CA ARG A 176 19.05 2.73 -0.97
C ARG A 176 19.25 4.24 -1.11
N ARG A 177 20.51 4.68 -1.25
CA ARG A 177 20.83 6.10 -1.41
C ARG A 177 20.33 6.64 -2.76
N LEU A 178 20.43 5.83 -3.80
CA LEU A 178 19.97 6.19 -5.14
C LEU A 178 18.43 6.29 -5.16
N LEU A 179 17.74 5.31 -4.56
CA LEU A 179 16.29 5.30 -4.45
C LEU A 179 15.72 6.45 -3.61
N LYS A 180 16.41 6.86 -2.53
CA LYS A 180 15.91 7.89 -1.61
C LYS A 180 16.36 9.32 -1.92
N HIS A 181 17.52 9.47 -2.55
CA HIS A 181 18.18 10.76 -2.68
C HIS A 181 18.76 11.01 -4.06
N GLY A 182 18.60 10.10 -5.01
CA GLY A 182 19.19 10.21 -6.35
C GLY A 182 20.73 10.12 -6.37
N LEU A 183 21.35 9.75 -5.25
CA LEU A 183 22.81 9.72 -5.11
C LEU A 183 23.37 8.38 -5.58
N PRO A 184 24.51 8.36 -6.29
CA PRO A 184 25.10 7.13 -6.81
C PRO A 184 25.31 6.07 -5.72
N PHE A 185 25.13 4.82 -6.06
CA PHE A 185 25.49 3.71 -5.18
C PHE A 185 27.03 3.46 -5.22
N PRO A 186 27.60 2.79 -4.18
CA PRO A 186 29.04 2.56 -4.08
C PRO A 186 29.59 1.76 -5.27
N LYS A 187 30.71 2.21 -5.85
CA LYS A 187 31.38 1.51 -6.97
C LYS A 187 31.85 0.10 -6.58
N ASP A 188 32.15 -0.11 -5.32
CA ASP A 188 32.65 -1.38 -4.79
C ASP A 188 31.53 -2.25 -4.17
N ALA A 189 30.25 -1.97 -4.51
CA ALA A 189 29.09 -2.68 -3.96
C ALA A 189 29.17 -4.20 -4.12
N ALA A 190 29.63 -4.68 -5.28
CA ALA A 190 29.82 -6.12 -5.54
C ALA A 190 30.87 -6.73 -4.63
N LYS A 191 32.04 -6.05 -4.47
CA LYS A 191 33.12 -6.51 -3.58
C LYS A 191 32.70 -6.52 -2.12
N GLU A 192 31.97 -5.47 -1.67
CA GLU A 192 31.42 -5.43 -0.32
C GLU A 192 30.41 -6.55 -0.10
N GLY A 193 29.53 -6.81 -1.09
CA GLY A 193 28.58 -7.93 -1.06
C GLY A 193 29.27 -9.29 -0.94
N LYS A 194 30.36 -9.51 -1.69
CA LYS A 194 31.16 -10.72 -1.56
C LYS A 194 31.84 -10.83 -0.21
N ALA A 195 32.46 -9.76 0.29
CA ALA A 195 33.07 -9.73 1.62
C ALA A 195 32.04 -10.03 2.73
N LEU A 196 30.83 -9.48 2.58
CA LEU A 196 29.72 -9.76 3.48
C LEU A 196 29.30 -11.23 3.44
N TYR A 197 29.17 -11.82 2.24
CA TYR A 197 28.90 -13.25 2.10
C TYR A 197 29.98 -14.10 2.80
N GLU A 198 31.25 -13.80 2.58
CA GLU A 198 32.36 -14.51 3.23
C GLU A 198 32.29 -14.42 4.76
N ALA A 199 31.89 -13.28 5.30
CA ALA A 199 31.71 -13.09 6.75
C ALA A 199 30.58 -13.94 7.33
N VAL A 200 29.49 -14.20 6.56
CA VAL A 200 28.28 -14.88 7.06
C VAL A 200 28.14 -16.32 6.59
N LYS A 201 28.98 -16.83 5.69
CA LYS A 201 28.79 -18.14 5.01
C LYS A 201 28.65 -19.33 5.96
N ASP A 202 29.33 -19.30 7.12
CA ASP A 202 29.27 -20.36 8.12
C ASP A 202 27.93 -20.43 8.87
N VAL A 203 27.10 -19.39 8.81
CA VAL A 203 25.77 -19.32 9.44
C VAL A 203 24.70 -19.43 8.36
N LYS A 204 24.18 -20.64 8.11
CA LYS A 204 23.29 -20.94 6.98
C LYS A 204 22.00 -20.11 6.99
N GLY A 205 21.43 -19.83 8.16
CA GLY A 205 20.20 -19.07 8.32
C GLY A 205 20.37 -17.55 8.29
N LEU A 206 21.58 -17.01 8.03
CA LEU A 206 21.86 -15.58 7.97
C LEU A 206 21.89 -15.09 6.51
N ARG A 207 20.88 -14.30 6.09
CA ARG A 207 20.79 -13.69 4.77
C ARG A 207 21.52 -12.36 4.71
N CYS A 208 21.98 -11.97 3.53
CA CYS A 208 22.78 -10.76 3.40
C CYS A 208 22.54 -9.92 2.13
N PHE A 209 21.67 -10.34 1.22
CA PHE A 209 21.34 -9.60 0.02
C PHE A 209 19.88 -9.16 0.07
N ALA A 210 19.62 -7.89 0.39
CA ALA A 210 18.27 -7.39 0.52
C ALA A 210 17.69 -6.87 -0.80
N VAL A 211 16.42 -7.18 -1.02
CA VAL A 211 15.56 -6.59 -2.05
C VAL A 211 14.46 -5.82 -1.32
N ASP A 212 14.65 -4.52 -1.12
CA ASP A 212 13.73 -3.65 -0.36
C ASP A 212 12.60 -3.10 -1.24
N SER A 213 11.83 -3.97 -1.88
CA SER A 213 10.77 -3.56 -2.82
C SER A 213 9.60 -2.82 -2.17
N PHE A 214 9.43 -2.95 -0.84
CA PHE A 214 8.48 -2.12 -0.09
C PHE A 214 8.71 -0.61 -0.31
N MET A 215 9.89 -0.19 -0.75
CA MET A 215 10.16 1.20 -1.10
C MET A 215 9.35 1.64 -2.32
N PHE A 216 9.19 0.78 -3.33
CA PHE A 216 8.34 1.05 -4.49
C PHE A 216 6.87 1.14 -4.08
N ASN A 217 6.41 0.20 -3.24
CA ASN A 217 5.05 0.21 -2.69
C ASN A 217 4.75 1.53 -1.94
N ASN A 218 5.67 1.95 -1.06
CA ASN A 218 5.54 3.19 -0.29
C ASN A 218 5.63 4.46 -1.15
N ALA A 219 6.16 4.37 -2.38
CA ALA A 219 6.17 5.45 -3.36
C ALA A 219 4.96 5.41 -4.33
N GLY A 220 4.03 4.48 -4.12
CA GLY A 220 2.80 4.38 -4.90
C GLY A 220 2.88 3.50 -6.14
N ALA A 221 3.89 2.64 -6.27
CA ALA A 221 3.96 1.66 -7.34
C ALA A 221 2.71 0.77 -7.37
N PHE A 222 2.32 0.34 -8.56
CA PHE A 222 1.35 -0.74 -8.73
C PHE A 222 1.95 -2.08 -8.30
N ILE A 223 1.10 -3.04 -7.98
CA ILE A 223 1.49 -4.38 -7.50
C ILE A 223 2.41 -5.08 -8.51
N THR A 224 2.05 -5.03 -9.79
CA THR A 224 2.82 -5.63 -10.89
C THR A 224 4.18 -4.96 -11.10
N GLN A 225 4.28 -3.64 -10.87
CA GLN A 225 5.54 -2.91 -10.90
C GLN A 225 6.44 -3.26 -9.72
N GLU A 226 5.88 -3.26 -8.49
CA GLU A 226 6.64 -3.67 -7.30
C GLU A 226 7.25 -5.06 -7.50
N LEU A 227 6.43 -6.03 -7.96
CA LEU A 227 6.89 -7.40 -8.18
C LEU A 227 7.94 -7.48 -9.28
N GLY A 228 7.71 -6.88 -10.45
CA GLY A 228 8.64 -6.93 -11.58
C GLY A 228 9.99 -6.31 -11.22
N TYR A 229 10.01 -5.17 -10.56
CA TYR A 229 11.25 -4.54 -10.08
C TYR A 229 11.91 -5.32 -8.94
N ALA A 230 11.15 -5.97 -8.06
CA ALA A 230 11.70 -6.83 -7.02
C ALA A 230 12.43 -8.03 -7.63
N LEU A 231 11.86 -8.66 -8.65
CA LEU A 231 12.47 -9.78 -9.37
C LEU A 231 13.74 -9.36 -10.11
N ALA A 232 13.71 -8.21 -10.80
CA ALA A 232 14.88 -7.66 -11.46
C ALA A 232 16.00 -7.31 -10.46
N TRP A 233 15.63 -6.76 -9.30
CA TRP A 233 16.60 -6.52 -8.23
C TRP A 233 17.22 -7.81 -7.67
N GLY A 234 16.40 -8.86 -7.51
CA GLY A 234 16.90 -10.19 -7.13
C GLY A 234 17.85 -10.78 -8.19
N ALA A 235 17.51 -10.65 -9.48
CA ALA A 235 18.36 -11.08 -10.60
C ALA A 235 19.68 -10.28 -10.65
N GLU A 236 19.65 -8.98 -10.35
CA GLU A 236 20.86 -8.14 -10.23
C GLU A 236 21.81 -8.72 -9.15
N TRP A 237 21.29 -9.15 -7.98
CA TRP A 237 22.11 -9.81 -6.97
C TRP A 237 22.72 -11.13 -7.48
N LEU A 238 21.94 -11.94 -8.22
CA LEU A 238 22.45 -13.18 -8.82
C LEU A 238 23.59 -12.87 -9.80
N THR A 239 23.39 -11.90 -10.69
CA THR A 239 24.40 -11.48 -11.67
C THR A 239 25.65 -10.94 -10.99
N MET A 240 25.52 -9.93 -10.13
CA MET A 240 26.65 -9.29 -9.45
C MET A 240 27.50 -10.29 -8.65
N MET A 241 26.85 -11.20 -7.94
CA MET A 241 27.58 -12.13 -7.07
C MET A 241 28.16 -13.32 -7.82
N THR A 242 27.52 -13.77 -8.89
CA THR A 242 28.11 -14.82 -9.75
C THR A 242 29.31 -14.30 -10.54
N GLU A 243 29.32 -13.05 -10.95
CA GLU A 243 30.48 -12.37 -11.54
C GLU A 243 31.64 -12.26 -10.52
N GLU A 244 31.35 -12.10 -9.23
CA GLU A 244 32.33 -12.16 -8.14
C GLU A 244 32.76 -13.60 -7.77
N GLY A 245 32.22 -14.62 -8.44
CA GLY A 245 32.63 -16.02 -8.35
C GLY A 245 31.86 -16.86 -7.33
N LEU A 246 30.70 -16.41 -6.85
CA LEU A 246 29.78 -17.23 -6.06
C LEU A 246 28.92 -18.08 -7.00
N THR A 247 28.42 -19.22 -6.53
CA THR A 247 27.43 -20.02 -7.26
C THR A 247 26.03 -19.43 -7.11
N ALA A 248 25.15 -19.70 -8.05
CA ALA A 248 23.76 -19.27 -7.96
C ALA A 248 23.04 -19.83 -6.71
N ASP A 249 23.37 -21.05 -6.30
CA ASP A 249 22.88 -21.67 -5.06
C ASP A 249 23.29 -20.88 -3.81
N GLU A 250 24.53 -20.44 -3.76
CA GLU A 250 25.05 -19.63 -2.64
C GLU A 250 24.36 -18.29 -2.56
N VAL A 251 24.15 -17.64 -3.70
CA VAL A 251 23.51 -16.32 -3.75
C VAL A 251 22.01 -16.42 -3.43
N ALA A 252 21.27 -17.32 -4.08
CA ALA A 252 19.83 -17.45 -3.92
C ALA A 252 19.42 -17.70 -2.45
N ASN A 253 20.18 -18.54 -1.74
CA ASN A 253 19.94 -18.81 -0.32
C ASN A 253 20.21 -17.59 0.60
N ARG A 254 20.85 -16.54 0.09
CA ARG A 254 21.17 -15.31 0.84
C ARG A 254 20.31 -14.12 0.47
N VAL A 255 19.51 -14.22 -0.58
CA VAL A 255 18.55 -13.16 -0.96
C VAL A 255 17.36 -13.16 -0.01
N LYS A 256 16.94 -11.97 0.40
CA LYS A 256 15.74 -11.70 1.19
C LYS A 256 14.92 -10.61 0.52
N PHE A 257 13.67 -10.90 0.24
CA PHE A 257 12.72 -9.95 -0.30
C PHE A 257 11.94 -9.29 0.84
N ASN A 258 12.12 -7.99 1.00
CA ASN A 258 11.33 -7.14 1.89
C ASN A 258 10.26 -6.44 1.03
N MET A 259 9.02 -6.93 1.06
CA MET A 259 7.93 -6.51 0.17
C MET A 259 6.84 -5.74 0.92
N GLY A 260 6.24 -4.74 0.27
CA GLY A 260 5.10 -4.01 0.79
C GLY A 260 3.80 -4.82 0.66
N ILE A 261 2.78 -4.45 1.45
CA ILE A 261 1.42 -4.95 1.30
C ILE A 261 0.49 -3.76 1.28
N SER A 262 -0.23 -3.59 0.18
CA SER A 262 -1.23 -2.55 0.01
C SER A 262 -2.65 -3.03 0.35
N SER A 263 -3.63 -2.16 0.15
CA SER A 263 -5.03 -2.43 0.53
C SER A 263 -5.78 -3.38 -0.40
N ASN A 264 -5.21 -3.75 -1.57
CA ASN A 264 -5.90 -4.61 -2.51
C ASN A 264 -5.73 -6.09 -2.17
N TYR A 265 -6.55 -6.58 -1.25
CA TYR A 265 -6.45 -7.83 -0.54
C TYR A 265 -6.10 -9.06 -1.42
N PHE A 266 -6.90 -9.33 -2.44
CA PHE A 266 -6.72 -10.53 -3.26
C PHE A 266 -5.58 -10.39 -4.27
N MET A 267 -5.32 -9.19 -4.77
CA MET A 267 -4.19 -8.95 -5.66
C MET A 267 -2.86 -9.04 -4.90
N GLU A 268 -2.81 -8.55 -3.66
CA GLU A 268 -1.62 -8.69 -2.82
C GLU A 268 -1.34 -10.17 -2.50
N LEU A 269 -2.37 -10.96 -2.17
CA LEU A 269 -2.23 -12.39 -1.98
C LEU A 269 -1.67 -13.07 -3.25
N ALA A 270 -2.23 -12.72 -4.40
CA ALA A 270 -1.80 -13.27 -5.70
C ALA A 270 -0.37 -12.82 -6.07
N LYS A 271 0.07 -11.60 -5.67
CA LYS A 271 1.44 -11.09 -5.85
C LYS A 271 2.49 -12.04 -5.26
N PHE A 272 2.29 -12.48 -4.02
CA PHE A 272 3.25 -13.37 -3.36
C PHE A 272 3.27 -14.76 -4.01
N ARG A 273 2.11 -15.27 -4.47
CA ARG A 273 2.03 -16.53 -5.21
C ARG A 273 2.79 -16.43 -6.55
N ALA A 274 2.53 -15.37 -7.32
CA ALA A 274 3.23 -15.08 -8.57
C ALA A 274 4.73 -14.86 -8.36
N GLY A 275 5.10 -14.12 -7.31
CA GLY A 275 6.50 -13.81 -6.98
C GLY A 275 7.32 -15.07 -6.71
N ARG A 276 6.80 -16.01 -5.92
CA ARG A 276 7.50 -17.26 -5.64
C ARG A 276 7.73 -18.09 -6.92
N MET A 277 6.71 -18.19 -7.76
CA MET A 277 6.80 -18.91 -9.02
C MET A 277 7.84 -18.30 -9.95
N LEU A 278 7.76 -16.99 -10.19
CA LEU A 278 8.68 -16.31 -11.10
C LEU A 278 10.12 -16.29 -10.57
N TRP A 279 10.31 -16.08 -9.27
CA TRP A 279 11.64 -16.15 -8.66
C TRP A 279 12.27 -17.53 -8.80
N ALA A 280 11.48 -18.59 -8.58
CA ALA A 280 11.96 -19.96 -8.73
C ALA A 280 12.47 -20.23 -10.16
N GLU A 281 11.74 -19.77 -11.18
CA GLU A 281 12.15 -19.90 -12.58
C GLU A 281 13.40 -19.07 -12.91
N ILE A 282 13.50 -17.83 -12.38
CA ILE A 282 14.70 -16.99 -12.54
C ILE A 282 15.92 -17.69 -11.96
N VAL A 283 15.87 -18.14 -10.70
CA VAL A 283 17.00 -18.79 -10.04
C VAL A 283 17.38 -20.09 -10.76
N LYS A 284 16.39 -20.86 -11.23
CA LYS A 284 16.59 -22.06 -12.04
C LYS A 284 17.34 -21.76 -13.34
N ALA A 285 17.06 -20.63 -13.98
CA ALA A 285 17.75 -20.19 -15.20
C ALA A 285 19.25 -19.90 -14.97
N TYR A 286 19.66 -19.60 -13.74
CA TYR A 286 21.07 -19.51 -13.32
C TYR A 286 21.68 -20.87 -12.97
N ASN A 287 21.02 -21.98 -13.28
CA ASN A 287 21.43 -23.37 -13.03
C ASN A 287 21.55 -23.75 -11.54
N ALA A 288 20.79 -23.12 -10.67
CA ALA A 288 20.68 -23.52 -9.27
C ALA A 288 19.85 -24.81 -9.11
N ALA A 289 20.09 -25.54 -8.03
CA ALA A 289 19.27 -26.67 -7.63
C ALA A 289 17.86 -26.22 -7.21
N GLU A 290 16.84 -27.04 -7.51
CA GLU A 290 15.43 -26.65 -7.26
C GLU A 290 15.16 -26.31 -5.80
N GLU A 291 15.74 -27.03 -4.85
CA GLU A 291 15.61 -26.77 -3.42
C GLU A 291 16.12 -25.39 -2.99
N ASN A 292 17.01 -24.76 -3.77
CA ASN A 292 17.57 -23.44 -3.54
C ASN A 292 16.84 -22.32 -4.27
N CYS A 293 15.82 -22.65 -5.10
CA CYS A 293 15.02 -21.67 -5.84
C CYS A 293 13.88 -21.04 -4.99
N LYS A 294 13.88 -21.25 -3.69
CA LYS A 294 12.85 -20.76 -2.77
C LYS A 294 13.00 -19.26 -2.51
N MET A 295 11.91 -18.52 -2.71
CA MET A 295 11.86 -17.10 -2.35
C MET A 295 11.63 -16.96 -0.84
N PHE A 296 12.50 -16.24 -0.14
CA PHE A 296 12.29 -15.87 1.25
C PHE A 296 11.69 -14.46 1.32
N VAL A 297 10.53 -14.33 1.96
CA VAL A 297 9.75 -13.09 1.96
C VAL A 297 9.48 -12.59 3.37
N HIS A 298 9.98 -11.39 3.65
CA HIS A 298 9.47 -10.55 4.72
C HIS A 298 8.47 -9.55 4.14
N ALA A 299 7.29 -9.46 4.75
CA ALA A 299 6.25 -8.55 4.31
C ALA A 299 6.00 -7.45 5.36
N VAL A 300 5.73 -6.22 4.90
CA VAL A 300 5.42 -5.08 5.76
C VAL A 300 4.20 -4.33 5.23
N THR A 301 3.26 -3.95 6.10
CA THR A 301 2.07 -3.19 5.71
C THR A 301 2.44 -1.82 5.14
N SER A 302 1.66 -1.31 4.19
CA SER A 302 1.99 -0.12 3.40
C SER A 302 1.91 1.17 4.21
N LYS A 303 2.93 2.03 4.08
CA LYS A 303 2.87 3.43 4.56
C LYS A 303 2.04 4.31 3.63
N PHE A 304 2.00 3.99 2.34
CA PHE A 304 1.29 4.78 1.33
C PHE A 304 -0.20 4.94 1.64
N ASN A 305 -0.83 3.91 2.23
CA ASN A 305 -2.26 3.88 2.51
C ASN A 305 -2.65 4.50 3.86
N GLN A 306 -1.70 4.84 4.72
CA GLN A 306 -2.00 5.40 6.05
C GLN A 306 -2.45 6.86 5.96
N THR A 307 -3.36 7.25 6.86
CA THR A 307 -3.97 8.57 6.93
C THR A 307 -3.75 9.24 8.28
N LEU A 308 -3.60 10.58 8.26
CA LEU A 308 -3.54 11.42 9.45
C LEU A 308 -4.91 11.61 10.09
N TYR A 309 -5.92 11.92 9.25
CA TYR A 309 -7.30 12.04 9.69
C TYR A 309 -7.94 10.67 9.79
N ASP A 310 -8.83 10.53 10.78
CA ASP A 310 -9.47 9.26 11.13
C ASP A 310 -8.44 8.13 11.29
N SER A 311 -7.36 8.44 11.99
CA SER A 311 -6.16 7.60 12.07
C SER A 311 -6.43 6.20 12.64
N HIS A 312 -7.50 6.02 13.44
CA HIS A 312 -7.90 4.68 13.92
C HIS A 312 -8.38 3.76 12.80
N VAL A 313 -8.82 4.29 11.65
CA VAL A 313 -9.13 3.47 10.46
C VAL A 313 -7.87 2.80 9.92
N ASN A 314 -6.67 3.33 10.20
CA ASN A 314 -5.43 2.64 9.86
C ASN A 314 -5.30 1.27 10.54
N LEU A 315 -5.93 1.05 11.71
CA LEU A 315 -6.02 -0.27 12.34
C LEU A 315 -6.76 -1.29 11.45
N LEU A 316 -7.84 -0.84 10.81
CA LEU A 316 -8.63 -1.68 9.91
C LEU A 316 -7.86 -1.97 8.61
N ARG A 317 -7.16 -0.96 8.07
CA ARG A 317 -6.32 -1.10 6.88
C ARG A 317 -5.19 -2.10 7.14
N SER A 318 -4.39 -1.85 8.17
CA SER A 318 -3.28 -2.73 8.51
C SER A 318 -3.72 -4.15 8.86
N MET A 319 -4.93 -4.34 9.43
CA MET A 319 -5.47 -5.67 9.70
C MET A 319 -5.74 -6.45 8.42
N THR A 320 -6.38 -5.85 7.42
CA THR A 320 -6.66 -6.52 6.13
C THR A 320 -5.38 -6.76 5.33
N GLU A 321 -4.42 -5.84 5.36
CA GLU A 321 -3.09 -5.99 4.76
C GLU A 321 -2.33 -7.15 5.42
N THR A 322 -2.26 -7.18 6.75
CA THR A 322 -1.65 -8.25 7.54
C THR A 322 -2.30 -9.62 7.26
N MET A 323 -3.62 -9.67 7.18
CA MET A 323 -4.37 -10.89 6.89
C MET A 323 -4.06 -11.41 5.46
N SER A 324 -3.97 -10.50 4.48
CA SER A 324 -3.60 -10.85 3.10
C SER A 324 -2.22 -11.52 3.03
N ALA A 325 -1.21 -10.95 3.71
CA ALA A 325 0.14 -11.50 3.79
C ALA A 325 0.20 -12.84 4.52
N ALA A 326 -0.51 -12.97 5.64
CA ALA A 326 -0.57 -14.21 6.41
C ALA A 326 -1.14 -15.37 5.56
N LEU A 327 -2.23 -15.13 4.83
CA LEU A 327 -2.83 -16.12 3.93
C LEU A 327 -1.96 -16.39 2.70
N ALA A 328 -1.17 -15.41 2.27
CA ALA A 328 -0.21 -15.57 1.17
C ALA A 328 1.02 -16.42 1.55
N GLY A 329 1.23 -16.76 2.81
CA GLY A 329 2.30 -17.65 3.26
C GLY A 329 3.69 -16.99 3.28
N VAL A 330 3.79 -15.74 3.73
CA VAL A 330 5.07 -15.06 3.92
C VAL A 330 5.88 -15.65 5.08
N ASP A 331 7.21 -15.45 5.09
CA ASP A 331 8.09 -16.04 6.12
C ASP A 331 8.08 -15.24 7.41
N SER A 332 8.06 -13.92 7.31
CA SER A 332 7.88 -13.01 8.45
C SER A 332 7.02 -11.82 8.06
N LEU A 333 6.38 -11.20 9.04
CA LEU A 333 5.41 -10.14 8.81
C LEU A 333 5.56 -9.04 9.84
N GLU A 334 5.58 -7.79 9.37
CA GLU A 334 5.53 -6.59 10.19
C GLU A 334 4.24 -5.82 9.91
N THR A 335 3.48 -5.58 10.97
CA THR A 335 2.31 -4.71 10.95
C THR A 335 2.71 -3.35 11.50
N LEU A 336 2.59 -2.31 10.70
CA LEU A 336 2.94 -0.95 11.12
C LEU A 336 1.88 -0.38 12.07
N PRO A 337 2.29 0.33 13.13
CA PRO A 337 1.41 1.05 14.03
C PRO A 337 0.55 2.10 13.32
N PHE A 338 -0.71 2.26 13.75
CA PHE A 338 -1.71 3.11 13.10
C PHE A 338 -1.39 4.61 13.14
N ASP A 339 -0.54 5.02 14.05
CA ASP A 339 -0.16 6.41 14.32
C ASP A 339 1.21 6.80 13.73
N LEU A 340 1.88 5.87 13.06
CA LEU A 340 3.21 6.04 12.49
C LEU A 340 3.33 7.25 11.54
N CYS A 341 2.22 7.64 10.88
CA CYS A 341 2.23 8.75 9.93
C CYS A 341 2.30 10.14 10.57
N TYR A 342 2.12 10.27 11.89
CA TYR A 342 2.12 11.57 12.57
C TYR A 342 2.90 11.63 13.89
N LYS A 343 3.28 10.49 14.47
CA LYS A 343 4.14 10.47 15.66
C LYS A 343 5.05 9.24 15.66
N THR A 344 6.06 9.26 16.53
CA THR A 344 6.78 8.03 16.87
C THR A 344 5.83 7.12 17.63
N PRO A 345 5.64 5.85 17.19
CA PRO A 345 4.78 4.90 17.90
C PRO A 345 5.15 4.73 19.36
N ASP A 346 4.13 4.50 20.19
CA ASP A 346 4.29 4.20 21.61
C ASP A 346 3.90 2.75 21.92
N GLU A 347 4.06 2.33 23.18
CA GLU A 347 3.74 0.97 23.62
C GLU A 347 2.30 0.56 23.27
N PHE A 348 1.34 1.49 23.31
CA PHE A 348 -0.05 1.20 22.97
C PHE A 348 -0.21 0.86 21.49
N SER A 349 0.27 1.73 20.60
CA SER A 349 0.12 1.53 19.16
C SER A 349 0.93 0.33 18.65
N GLU A 350 2.14 0.12 19.18
CA GLU A 350 2.97 -1.07 18.89
C GLU A 350 2.29 -2.36 19.36
N ARG A 351 1.70 -2.35 20.56
CA ARG A 351 0.94 -3.49 21.09
C ARG A 351 -0.23 -3.86 20.19
N ILE A 352 -1.01 -2.87 19.74
CA ILE A 352 -2.16 -3.14 18.86
C ILE A 352 -1.68 -3.72 17.53
N ALA A 353 -0.65 -3.15 16.92
CA ALA A 353 -0.08 -3.64 15.67
C ALA A 353 0.38 -5.11 15.77
N ARG A 354 1.13 -5.44 16.83
CA ARG A 354 1.55 -6.83 17.10
C ARG A 354 0.36 -7.76 17.37
N ASN A 355 -0.61 -7.30 18.15
CA ASN A 355 -1.79 -8.10 18.49
C ASN A 355 -2.66 -8.43 17.28
N GLN A 356 -2.65 -7.64 16.20
CA GLN A 356 -3.32 -8.01 14.96
C GLN A 356 -2.80 -9.36 14.44
N GLN A 357 -1.48 -9.56 14.41
CA GLN A 357 -0.89 -10.82 13.96
C GLN A 357 -1.16 -11.97 14.94
N VAL A 358 -1.06 -11.70 16.25
CA VAL A 358 -1.37 -12.70 17.29
C VAL A 358 -2.82 -13.17 17.16
N LEU A 359 -3.77 -12.25 16.97
CA LEU A 359 -5.19 -12.57 16.75
C LEU A 359 -5.39 -13.45 15.52
N LEU A 360 -4.76 -13.13 14.39
CA LEU A 360 -4.85 -13.92 13.16
C LEU A 360 -4.31 -15.34 13.34
N ARG A 361 -3.31 -15.53 14.19
CA ARG A 361 -2.70 -16.83 14.46
C ARG A 361 -3.45 -17.62 15.53
N GLU A 362 -3.75 -17.01 16.68
CA GLU A 362 -4.24 -17.72 17.87
C GLU A 362 -5.78 -17.81 17.94
N GLU A 363 -6.51 -16.81 17.41
CA GLU A 363 -7.96 -16.80 17.43
C GLU A 363 -8.57 -17.18 16.07
N SER A 364 -8.00 -16.64 14.96
CA SER A 364 -8.50 -16.90 13.61
C SER A 364 -7.88 -18.14 12.96
N HIS A 365 -6.81 -18.69 13.55
CA HIS A 365 -6.14 -19.92 13.13
C HIS A 365 -5.68 -19.93 11.66
N LEU A 366 -5.28 -18.78 11.09
CA LEU A 366 -4.89 -18.68 9.69
C LEU A 366 -3.59 -19.43 9.37
N ASN A 367 -2.79 -19.77 10.38
CA ASN A 367 -1.58 -20.57 10.24
C ASN A 367 -1.83 -22.08 10.05
N LYS A 368 -3.08 -22.56 10.20
CA LYS A 368 -3.40 -23.99 10.14
C LYS A 368 -3.57 -24.55 8.73
N VAL A 369 -3.62 -23.68 7.72
CA VAL A 369 -3.82 -24.07 6.32
C VAL A 369 -2.79 -23.38 5.45
N VAL A 370 -2.13 -24.16 4.58
CA VAL A 370 -1.19 -23.64 3.59
C VAL A 370 -1.95 -23.30 2.32
N ASP A 371 -1.73 -22.09 1.79
CA ASP A 371 -2.33 -21.58 0.56
C ASP A 371 -3.85 -21.86 0.46
N PRO A 372 -4.67 -21.34 1.39
CA PRO A 372 -6.11 -21.60 1.39
C PRO A 372 -6.83 -21.02 0.16
N ALA A 373 -6.18 -20.14 -0.58
CA ALA A 373 -6.68 -19.55 -1.82
C ALA A 373 -6.44 -20.45 -3.05
N GLY A 374 -5.59 -21.47 -2.94
CA GLY A 374 -5.28 -22.41 -4.02
C GLY A 374 -6.51 -23.13 -4.54
N GLY A 375 -6.68 -23.16 -5.87
CA GLY A 375 -7.83 -23.72 -6.56
C GLY A 375 -9.04 -22.79 -6.70
N SER A 376 -9.00 -21.59 -6.12
CA SER A 376 -9.98 -20.53 -6.41
C SER A 376 -9.81 -20.05 -7.84
N TYR A 377 -10.86 -20.15 -8.67
CA TYR A 377 -10.81 -19.69 -10.06
C TYR A 377 -10.34 -18.24 -10.17
N TYR A 378 -10.82 -17.38 -9.27
CA TYR A 378 -10.45 -15.98 -9.21
C TYR A 378 -8.98 -15.78 -8.85
N ILE A 379 -8.50 -16.40 -7.78
CA ILE A 379 -7.12 -16.20 -7.29
C ILE A 379 -6.09 -16.81 -8.25
N GLU A 380 -6.38 -17.97 -8.83
CA GLU A 380 -5.47 -18.60 -9.81
C GLU A 380 -5.33 -17.70 -11.05
N THR A 381 -6.45 -17.18 -11.57
CA THR A 381 -6.43 -16.25 -12.71
C THR A 381 -5.72 -14.94 -12.37
N LEU A 382 -5.95 -14.37 -11.17
CA LEU A 382 -5.21 -13.18 -10.71
C LEU A 382 -3.70 -13.46 -10.61
N THR A 383 -3.33 -14.61 -10.05
CA THR A 383 -1.92 -15.01 -9.91
C THR A 383 -1.22 -15.07 -11.28
N ALA A 384 -1.88 -15.71 -12.26
CA ALA A 384 -1.35 -15.79 -13.62
C ALA A 384 -1.25 -14.43 -14.30
N SER A 385 -2.29 -13.59 -14.17
CA SER A 385 -2.31 -12.23 -14.74
C SER A 385 -1.25 -11.32 -14.13
N ILE A 386 -1.07 -11.36 -12.81
CA ILE A 386 -0.01 -10.60 -12.13
C ILE A 386 1.37 -11.11 -12.55
N ALA A 387 1.54 -12.43 -12.63
CA ALA A 387 2.80 -13.02 -13.09
C ALA A 387 3.16 -12.55 -14.51
N GLU A 388 2.19 -12.56 -15.44
CA GLU A 388 2.40 -12.10 -16.81
C GLU A 388 2.82 -10.62 -16.87
N GLN A 389 2.15 -9.74 -16.14
CA GLN A 389 2.47 -8.31 -16.16
C GLN A 389 3.80 -8.02 -15.45
N ALA A 390 4.06 -8.65 -14.30
CA ALA A 390 5.33 -8.51 -13.59
C ALA A 390 6.51 -9.03 -14.44
N TRP A 391 6.29 -10.11 -15.19
CA TRP A 391 7.29 -10.64 -16.12
C TRP A 391 7.60 -9.68 -17.27
N LYS A 392 6.60 -8.93 -17.77
CA LYS A 392 6.84 -7.87 -18.76
C LYS A 392 7.71 -6.75 -18.19
N VAL A 393 7.44 -6.34 -16.94
CA VAL A 393 8.26 -5.32 -16.26
C VAL A 393 9.68 -5.83 -16.03
N PHE A 394 9.84 -7.09 -15.61
CA PHE A 394 11.14 -7.75 -15.44
C PHE A 394 11.93 -7.74 -16.76
N ASN A 395 11.33 -8.25 -17.85
CA ASN A 395 11.99 -8.28 -19.17
C ASN A 395 12.36 -6.88 -19.66
N GLU A 396 11.51 -5.88 -19.44
CA GLU A 396 11.83 -4.50 -19.79
C GLU A 396 13.09 -4.01 -19.07
N VAL A 397 13.27 -4.38 -17.80
CA VAL A 397 14.48 -4.02 -17.05
C VAL A 397 15.70 -4.73 -17.60
N GLU A 398 15.62 -6.03 -17.88
CA GLU A 398 16.72 -6.82 -18.41
C GLU A 398 17.14 -6.35 -19.82
N ASP A 399 16.17 -6.07 -20.70
CA ASP A 399 16.40 -5.58 -22.06
C ASP A 399 17.09 -4.19 -22.07
N ASN A 400 16.94 -3.39 -20.99
CA ASN A 400 17.56 -2.07 -20.84
C ASN A 400 18.86 -2.08 -20.03
N GLY A 401 19.45 -3.26 -19.81
CA GLY A 401 20.78 -3.43 -19.22
C GLY A 401 20.77 -3.77 -17.72
N GLY A 402 19.64 -4.21 -17.18
CA GLY A 402 19.47 -4.67 -15.82
C GLY A 402 19.07 -3.59 -14.83
N PHE A 403 18.78 -4.04 -13.61
CA PHE A 403 18.22 -3.19 -12.56
C PHE A 403 19.13 -2.02 -12.18
N ALA A 404 20.41 -2.28 -11.93
CA ALA A 404 21.37 -1.25 -11.52
C ALA A 404 21.56 -0.17 -12.60
N ALA A 405 21.56 -0.55 -13.88
CA ALA A 405 21.74 0.39 -14.99
C ALA A 405 20.54 1.32 -15.16
N MET A 406 19.30 0.78 -15.13
CA MET A 406 18.09 1.60 -15.21
C MET A 406 17.91 2.49 -13.97
N LEU A 407 18.26 1.96 -12.79
CA LEU A 407 18.20 2.71 -11.54
C LEU A 407 19.18 3.91 -11.56
N ALA A 408 20.40 3.69 -12.06
CA ALA A 408 21.42 4.74 -12.18
C ALA A 408 21.02 5.86 -13.14
N LYS A 409 20.15 5.59 -14.10
CA LYS A 409 19.57 6.59 -15.02
C LYS A 409 18.32 7.29 -14.43
N GLY A 410 17.78 6.81 -13.31
CA GLY A 410 16.54 7.31 -12.72
C GLY A 410 15.26 6.80 -13.41
N GLU A 411 15.35 5.87 -14.34
CA GLU A 411 14.22 5.41 -15.17
C GLU A 411 13.19 4.61 -14.36
N ILE A 412 13.63 3.76 -13.42
CA ILE A 412 12.74 3.03 -12.51
C ILE A 412 12.01 4.00 -11.59
N GLN A 413 12.73 4.95 -11.00
CA GLN A 413 12.18 5.96 -10.10
C GLN A 413 11.13 6.80 -10.83
N ALA A 414 11.40 7.25 -12.05
CA ALA A 414 10.46 8.02 -12.87
C ALA A 414 9.15 7.26 -13.11
N LYS A 415 9.22 5.98 -13.49
CA LYS A 415 8.05 5.14 -13.73
C LYS A 415 7.23 4.89 -12.45
N VAL A 416 7.89 4.69 -11.33
CA VAL A 416 7.20 4.53 -10.03
C VAL A 416 6.54 5.85 -9.62
N ASN A 417 7.24 6.98 -9.75
CA ASN A 417 6.70 8.30 -9.45
C ASN A 417 5.48 8.64 -10.33
N GLU A 418 5.51 8.28 -11.63
CA GLU A 418 4.36 8.43 -12.54
C GLU A 418 3.14 7.64 -12.02
N SER A 419 3.35 6.41 -11.55
CA SER A 419 2.29 5.60 -10.94
C SER A 419 1.75 6.25 -9.66
N GLY A 420 2.62 6.80 -8.82
CA GLY A 420 2.25 7.58 -7.64
C GLY A 420 1.38 8.79 -7.99
N VAL A 421 1.78 9.58 -8.99
CA VAL A 421 1.00 10.73 -9.49
C VAL A 421 -0.37 10.28 -10.00
N LYS A 422 -0.45 9.18 -10.74
CA LYS A 422 -1.72 8.61 -11.21
C LYS A 422 -2.62 8.22 -10.04
N ARG A 423 -2.09 7.58 -9.00
CA ARG A 423 -2.86 7.22 -7.80
C ARG A 423 -3.34 8.45 -7.05
N HIS A 424 -2.51 9.49 -6.89
CA HIS A 424 -2.95 10.77 -6.32
C HIS A 424 -4.11 11.39 -7.11
N LEU A 425 -4.07 11.32 -8.45
CA LEU A 425 -5.17 11.78 -9.29
C LEU A 425 -6.44 10.93 -9.11
N ASP A 426 -6.31 9.61 -8.95
CA ASP A 426 -7.43 8.72 -8.69
C ASP A 426 -8.03 8.99 -7.29
N VAL A 427 -7.21 9.29 -6.28
CA VAL A 427 -7.66 9.77 -4.95
C VAL A 427 -8.36 11.13 -5.07
N ALA A 428 -7.79 12.09 -5.80
CA ALA A 428 -8.36 13.41 -6.02
C ALA A 428 -9.75 13.37 -6.69
N ARG A 429 -10.00 12.36 -7.53
CA ARG A 429 -11.26 12.12 -8.26
C ARG A 429 -12.17 11.09 -7.59
N ARG A 430 -11.82 10.61 -6.39
CA ARG A 430 -12.58 9.54 -5.70
C ARG A 430 -12.73 8.25 -6.49
N LYS A 431 -11.81 7.93 -7.38
CA LYS A 431 -11.70 6.59 -7.99
C LYS A 431 -10.98 5.63 -7.03
N GLU A 432 -9.98 6.12 -6.30
CA GLU A 432 -9.37 5.44 -5.14
C GLU A 432 -9.89 6.13 -3.88
N ASN A 433 -10.58 5.37 -3.01
CA ASN A 433 -11.23 5.90 -1.82
C ASN A 433 -10.35 5.68 -0.59
N LEU A 434 -10.18 6.73 0.21
CA LEU A 434 -9.54 6.71 1.51
C LEU A 434 -10.56 7.19 2.56
N LEU A 435 -11.09 6.25 3.34
CA LEU A 435 -12.08 6.54 4.38
C LEU A 435 -11.51 7.53 5.41
N GLY A 436 -12.34 8.48 5.80
CA GLY A 436 -11.94 9.56 6.70
C GLY A 436 -11.16 10.70 6.05
N THR A 437 -10.72 10.54 4.78
CA THR A 437 -9.92 11.53 4.05
C THR A 437 -10.71 12.11 2.87
N ASN A 438 -10.84 11.38 1.76
CA ASN A 438 -11.59 11.83 0.59
C ASN A 438 -13.03 11.30 0.53
N GLN A 439 -13.39 10.38 1.43
CA GLN A 439 -14.74 9.84 1.62
C GLN A 439 -15.05 9.69 3.10
N TYR A 440 -16.29 10.00 3.47
CA TYR A 440 -16.82 9.90 4.84
C TYR A 440 -15.91 10.56 5.90
N PRO A 441 -15.49 11.83 5.71
CA PRO A 441 -14.64 12.50 6.67
C PRO A 441 -15.38 12.74 8.00
N ASN A 442 -14.67 12.65 9.11
CA ASN A 442 -15.20 13.09 10.40
C ASN A 442 -15.20 14.63 10.42
N PHE A 443 -16.38 15.25 10.43
CA PHE A 443 -16.54 16.70 10.31
C PHE A 443 -16.04 17.50 11.51
N THR A 444 -15.89 16.85 12.67
CA THR A 444 -15.47 17.50 13.93
C THR A 444 -14.02 17.24 14.28
N GLU A 445 -13.35 16.31 13.59
CA GLU A 445 -11.95 15.99 13.86
C GLU A 445 -11.03 17.11 13.43
N LYS A 446 -10.03 17.38 14.28
CA LYS A 446 -8.89 18.26 14.02
C LYS A 446 -7.60 17.45 14.18
N ALA A 447 -6.60 17.75 13.37
CA ALA A 447 -5.33 17.05 13.38
C ALA A 447 -4.12 17.99 13.55
N LEU A 448 -4.33 19.29 13.59
CA LEU A 448 -3.24 20.26 13.72
C LEU A 448 -2.38 20.01 14.98
N ASP A 449 -3.01 19.64 16.09
CA ASP A 449 -2.32 19.33 17.35
C ASP A 449 -1.52 18.00 17.28
N LYS A 450 -1.86 17.11 16.33
CA LYS A 450 -1.15 15.85 16.11
C LYS A 450 0.12 16.03 15.29
N VAL A 451 0.16 17.08 14.47
CA VAL A 451 1.31 17.39 13.61
C VAL A 451 2.28 18.25 14.40
N SER A 452 3.28 17.62 15.05
CA SER A 452 4.35 18.37 15.69
C SER A 452 5.12 19.21 14.65
N GLU A 453 5.50 20.44 14.99
CA GLU A 453 6.41 21.23 14.19
C GLU A 453 7.72 20.43 14.00
N GLY A 454 7.94 19.89 12.82
CA GLY A 454 9.04 18.98 12.51
C GLY A 454 8.66 17.51 12.41
N GLY A 455 7.38 17.17 12.26
CA GLY A 455 6.81 15.81 12.20
C GLY A 455 7.03 15.02 10.91
N CYS A 456 8.11 15.26 10.19
CA CYS A 456 8.71 14.23 9.35
C CYS A 456 9.82 13.56 10.16
N CYS A 457 9.91 12.23 10.09
CA CYS A 457 10.93 11.45 10.80
C CYS A 457 12.29 12.18 10.74
N LYS A 458 12.93 12.37 11.89
CA LYS A 458 14.29 12.93 12.01
C LYS A 458 15.37 12.05 11.34
N CYS A 459 14.99 11.25 10.34
CA CYS A 459 15.90 10.35 9.62
C CYS A 459 16.77 11.06 8.58
N GLY A 460 16.81 12.39 8.56
CA GLY A 460 17.61 13.13 7.57
C GLY A 460 17.12 12.95 6.12
N CYS A 461 15.90 12.47 5.94
CA CYS A 461 15.28 12.24 4.64
C CYS A 461 14.55 13.48 4.10
N HIS A 462 14.83 14.67 4.65
CA HIS A 462 14.37 15.90 4.03
C HIS A 462 15.01 16.00 2.65
N ALA A 463 14.21 16.37 1.67
CA ALA A 463 14.65 16.80 0.38
C ALA A 463 15.85 17.76 0.56
N GLY A 464 17.05 17.20 0.58
CA GLY A 464 18.25 17.99 0.41
C GLY A 464 18.07 18.68 -0.92
N GLU A 465 18.45 19.94 -1.02
CA GLU A 465 18.61 20.62 -2.30
C GLU A 465 19.28 19.65 -3.27
N ALA A 466 18.71 19.52 -4.48
CA ALA A 466 19.23 18.61 -5.49
C ALA A 466 20.74 18.82 -5.60
N GLN A 467 21.52 17.80 -5.19
CA GLN A 467 22.98 17.88 -5.33
C GLN A 467 23.31 17.77 -6.81
N ASP A 468 24.32 18.52 -7.25
CA ASP A 468 24.82 18.44 -8.64
C ASP A 468 25.12 16.97 -9.00
N GLY A 469 24.45 16.45 -10.05
CA GLY A 469 24.57 15.07 -10.51
C GLY A 469 23.60 14.07 -9.88
N ALA A 470 22.64 14.49 -9.06
CA ALA A 470 21.58 13.62 -8.58
C ALA A 470 20.59 13.29 -9.72
N VAL A 471 20.22 12.01 -9.83
CA VAL A 471 19.14 11.55 -10.70
C VAL A 471 17.80 11.60 -9.95
N GLU A 472 16.71 11.33 -10.66
CA GLU A 472 15.40 11.22 -10.03
C GLU A 472 15.40 10.18 -8.88
N TRP A 473 14.66 10.44 -7.81
CA TRP A 473 14.48 9.54 -6.68
C TRP A 473 13.00 9.28 -6.42
N LEU A 474 12.70 8.28 -5.57
CA LEU A 474 11.32 7.92 -5.24
C LEU A 474 10.64 9.00 -4.41
N ASN A 475 9.42 9.38 -4.82
CA ASN A 475 8.53 10.22 -4.01
C ASN A 475 7.75 9.35 -3.02
N PHE A 476 7.94 9.58 -1.72
CA PHE A 476 7.28 8.82 -0.65
C PHE A 476 6.03 9.51 -0.08
N ASP A 477 5.40 10.39 -0.86
CA ASP A 477 4.15 11.02 -0.45
C ASP A 477 3.03 9.99 -0.32
N ARG A 478 2.34 10.01 0.84
CA ARG A 478 1.21 9.11 1.09
C ARG A 478 0.00 9.50 0.22
N ALA A 479 -0.82 8.53 -0.13
CA ALA A 479 -2.03 8.75 -0.95
C ALA A 479 -2.95 9.85 -0.39
N ALA A 480 -2.98 10.01 0.93
CA ALA A 480 -3.79 11.00 1.64
C ALA A 480 -3.18 12.41 1.70
N SER A 481 -1.87 12.57 1.45
CA SER A 481 -1.09 13.78 1.79
C SER A 481 -1.69 15.08 1.25
N GLN A 482 -2.22 15.08 0.04
CA GLN A 482 -2.78 16.28 -0.60
C GLN A 482 -4.11 16.72 0.05
N PHE A 483 -5.00 15.79 0.40
CA PHE A 483 -6.21 16.10 1.16
C PHE A 483 -5.91 16.48 2.60
N GLU A 484 -4.92 15.88 3.20
CA GLU A 484 -4.47 16.23 4.55
C GLU A 484 -3.93 17.66 4.58
N GLN A 485 -3.12 18.04 3.60
CA GLN A 485 -2.61 19.41 3.48
C GLN A 485 -3.76 20.41 3.30
N LEU A 486 -4.71 20.13 2.39
CA LEU A 486 -5.90 20.94 2.17
C LEU A 486 -6.67 21.20 3.49
N ARG A 487 -6.89 20.14 4.27
CA ARG A 487 -7.64 20.21 5.52
C ARG A 487 -6.85 20.91 6.64
N LEU A 488 -5.54 20.66 6.74
CA LEU A 488 -4.65 21.37 7.66
C LEU A 488 -4.59 22.87 7.35
N ASP A 489 -4.63 23.27 6.08
CA ASP A 489 -4.69 24.68 5.70
C ASP A 489 -5.99 25.34 6.18
N THR A 490 -7.11 24.62 6.10
CA THR A 490 -8.38 25.06 6.68
C THR A 490 -8.30 25.17 8.21
N GLU A 491 -7.64 24.24 8.89
CA GLU A 491 -7.49 24.28 10.36
C GLU A 491 -6.55 25.40 10.84
N ARG A 492 -5.56 25.79 10.03
CA ARG A 492 -4.65 26.91 10.32
C ARG A 492 -5.26 28.28 10.09
N ALA A 493 -6.30 28.34 9.25
CA ALA A 493 -6.93 29.60 8.91
C ALA A 493 -7.62 30.24 10.11
N SER A 494 -7.66 31.58 10.15
CA SER A 494 -8.34 32.34 11.18
C SER A 494 -9.86 32.15 11.19
N HIS A 495 -10.42 31.72 10.06
CA HIS A 495 -11.85 31.50 9.87
C HIS A 495 -12.06 30.12 9.23
N ARG A 496 -12.92 29.31 9.83
CA ARG A 496 -13.36 28.02 9.28
C ARG A 496 -14.58 28.27 8.39
N PRO A 497 -14.51 27.99 7.08
CA PRO A 497 -15.64 28.23 6.18
C PRO A 497 -16.88 27.43 6.58
N LYS A 498 -18.05 28.07 6.54
CA LYS A 498 -19.36 27.48 6.81
C LYS A 498 -20.10 27.19 5.50
N VAL A 499 -20.54 25.95 5.35
CA VAL A 499 -21.27 25.48 4.15
C VAL A 499 -22.70 25.15 4.53
N PHE A 500 -23.64 25.89 3.99
CA PHE A 500 -25.06 25.71 4.24
C PHE A 500 -25.71 24.91 3.09
N MET A 501 -26.42 23.82 3.44
CA MET A 501 -27.16 23.00 2.49
C MET A 501 -28.55 23.59 2.27
N LEU A 502 -28.75 24.38 1.20
CA LEU A 502 -30.07 24.88 0.82
C LEU A 502 -30.86 23.73 0.15
N THR A 503 -31.59 22.97 0.97
CA THR A 503 -32.37 21.80 0.56
C THR A 503 -33.82 22.20 0.22
N ILE A 504 -34.21 22.01 -1.03
CA ILE A 504 -35.55 22.40 -1.55
C ILE A 504 -36.03 21.40 -2.61
N GLY A 505 -37.31 21.35 -2.87
CA GLY A 505 -37.93 20.52 -3.90
C GLY A 505 -38.04 19.04 -3.54
N ASN A 506 -37.78 18.16 -4.48
CA ASN A 506 -37.95 16.70 -4.35
C ASN A 506 -37.22 16.15 -3.15
N LEU A 507 -37.94 15.53 -2.21
CA LEU A 507 -37.40 15.05 -0.92
C LEU A 507 -36.22 14.07 -1.07
N ALA A 508 -36.36 13.06 -1.91
CA ALA A 508 -35.34 12.03 -2.08
C ALA A 508 -34.05 12.62 -2.70
N MET A 509 -34.22 13.46 -3.72
CA MET A 509 -33.09 14.07 -4.42
C MET A 509 -32.39 15.12 -3.59
N ARG A 510 -33.11 16.02 -2.90
CA ARG A 510 -32.49 17.03 -2.04
C ARG A 510 -31.67 16.42 -0.91
N LEU A 511 -32.13 15.31 -0.29
CA LEU A 511 -31.40 14.59 0.75
C LEU A 511 -30.12 13.92 0.19
N ALA A 512 -30.22 13.26 -0.97
CA ALA A 512 -29.07 12.63 -1.62
C ALA A 512 -28.01 13.69 -2.01
N ARG A 513 -28.45 14.86 -2.52
CA ARG A 513 -27.55 15.98 -2.88
C ARG A 513 -26.92 16.62 -1.66
N ALA A 514 -27.67 16.81 -0.56
CA ALA A 514 -27.15 17.33 0.71
C ALA A 514 -26.10 16.38 1.31
N GLN A 515 -26.36 15.08 1.33
CA GLN A 515 -25.41 14.08 1.81
C GLN A 515 -24.12 14.05 0.97
N PHE A 516 -24.24 14.08 -0.37
CA PHE A 516 -23.10 14.19 -1.26
C PHE A 516 -22.28 15.46 -1.01
N SER A 517 -22.95 16.60 -0.87
CA SER A 517 -22.30 17.91 -0.64
C SER A 517 -21.65 17.99 0.73
N SER A 518 -22.29 17.49 1.77
CA SER A 518 -21.71 17.42 3.13
C SER A 518 -20.42 16.60 3.14
N ASN A 519 -20.43 15.44 2.49
CA ASN A 519 -19.24 14.62 2.33
C ASN A 519 -18.16 15.34 1.50
N PHE A 520 -18.57 16.06 0.43
CA PHE A 520 -17.64 16.79 -0.44
C PHE A 520 -16.88 17.88 0.32
N PHE A 521 -17.58 18.78 0.98
CA PHE A 521 -16.99 19.89 1.71
C PHE A 521 -16.33 19.48 3.03
N GLY A 522 -16.83 18.41 3.65
CA GLY A 522 -16.23 17.83 4.84
C GLY A 522 -14.79 17.35 4.62
N CYS A 523 -14.41 16.96 3.39
CA CYS A 523 -13.04 16.58 3.04
C CYS A 523 -12.05 17.76 3.17
N ALA A 524 -12.50 19.00 3.03
CA ALA A 524 -11.70 20.20 3.30
C ALA A 524 -11.77 20.64 4.77
N GLY A 525 -12.54 19.96 5.62
CA GLY A 525 -12.71 20.33 7.02
C GLY A 525 -13.65 21.50 7.27
N TYR A 526 -14.48 21.89 6.29
CA TYR A 526 -15.46 22.97 6.46
C TYR A 526 -16.54 22.62 7.48
N GLU A 527 -17.15 23.61 8.10
CA GLU A 527 -18.31 23.46 8.97
C GLU A 527 -19.56 23.23 8.13
N ILE A 528 -20.21 22.08 8.32
CA ILE A 528 -21.42 21.72 7.57
C ILE A 528 -22.66 22.11 8.35
N ILE A 529 -23.54 22.88 7.73
CA ILE A 529 -24.84 23.30 8.27
C ILE A 529 -25.93 22.62 7.44
N ASP A 530 -26.47 21.54 7.98
CA ASP A 530 -27.57 20.78 7.37
C ASP A 530 -28.92 21.21 7.94
N ASN A 531 -30.02 20.84 7.26
CA ASN A 531 -31.38 21.18 7.64
C ASN A 531 -32.41 20.21 7.07
N ILE A 532 -33.66 20.34 7.49
CA ILE A 532 -34.77 19.47 7.05
C ILE A 532 -35.41 19.90 5.71
N GLY A 533 -35.08 21.09 5.21
CA GLY A 533 -35.57 21.64 3.94
C GLY A 533 -36.46 22.88 4.09
N PHE A 534 -36.59 23.61 2.99
CA PHE A 534 -37.34 24.85 2.89
C PHE A 534 -38.47 24.73 1.87
N ASN A 535 -39.51 25.53 2.06
CA ASN A 535 -40.63 25.61 1.12
C ASN A 535 -40.36 26.62 0.00
N THR A 536 -39.58 27.66 0.28
CA THR A 536 -39.21 28.68 -0.72
C THR A 536 -37.71 28.92 -0.70
N VAL A 537 -37.17 29.34 -1.84
CA VAL A 537 -35.74 29.70 -1.97
C VAL A 537 -35.38 30.85 -1.01
N LYS A 538 -36.27 31.84 -0.87
CA LYS A 538 -36.02 32.98 0.02
C LYS A 538 -35.84 32.57 1.47
N GLU A 539 -36.70 31.70 2.01
CA GLU A 539 -36.55 31.15 3.36
C GLU A 539 -35.17 30.47 3.57
N GLY A 540 -34.75 29.70 2.57
CA GLY A 540 -33.46 29.00 2.62
C GLY A 540 -32.27 29.95 2.55
N VAL A 541 -32.31 30.97 1.72
CA VAL A 541 -31.26 32.02 1.64
C VAL A 541 -31.20 32.84 2.90
N ASP A 542 -32.35 33.28 3.44
CA ASP A 542 -32.40 34.05 4.68
C ASP A 542 -31.80 33.23 5.85
N ALA A 543 -32.16 31.95 5.98
CA ALA A 543 -31.59 31.05 6.98
C ALA A 543 -30.07 30.85 6.80
N ALA A 544 -29.58 30.75 5.58
CA ALA A 544 -28.15 30.63 5.30
C ALA A 544 -27.38 31.89 5.76
N MET A 545 -27.94 33.07 5.51
CA MET A 545 -27.35 34.36 5.92
C MET A 545 -27.40 34.54 7.42
N GLU A 546 -28.47 34.14 8.10
CA GLU A 546 -28.57 34.17 9.58
C GLU A 546 -27.48 33.28 10.22
N LYS A 547 -27.14 32.16 9.61
CA LYS A 547 -26.08 31.27 10.08
C LYS A 547 -24.66 31.74 9.72
N GLY A 548 -24.56 32.82 8.93
CA GLY A 548 -23.27 33.34 8.46
C GLY A 548 -22.56 32.38 7.52
N ALA A 549 -23.27 31.79 6.57
CA ALA A 549 -22.70 30.85 5.61
C ALA A 549 -21.77 31.57 4.63
N ASP A 550 -20.58 30.98 4.41
CA ASP A 550 -19.62 31.39 3.38
C ASP A 550 -19.93 30.78 2.02
N ILE A 551 -20.51 29.57 2.04
CA ILE A 551 -20.95 28.82 0.87
C ILE A 551 -22.42 28.42 1.06
N VAL A 552 -23.24 28.64 0.03
CA VAL A 552 -24.62 28.14 -0.05
C VAL A 552 -24.70 27.11 -1.19
N VAL A 553 -25.01 25.86 -0.84
CA VAL A 553 -25.12 24.75 -1.80
C VAL A 553 -26.59 24.44 -2.06
N LEU A 554 -27.05 24.71 -3.26
CA LEU A 554 -28.40 24.34 -3.68
C LEU A 554 -28.49 22.83 -3.91
N CYS A 555 -29.34 22.17 -3.14
CA CYS A 555 -29.60 20.73 -3.17
C CYS A 555 -31.04 20.46 -3.57
N SER A 556 -31.25 20.02 -4.84
CA SER A 556 -32.55 19.69 -5.42
C SER A 556 -32.42 18.60 -6.49
N SER A 557 -33.47 18.31 -7.25
CA SER A 557 -33.40 17.45 -8.43
C SER A 557 -32.85 18.19 -9.65
N ASP A 558 -32.31 17.44 -10.63
CA ASP A 558 -31.74 18.04 -11.84
C ASP A 558 -32.76 18.84 -12.66
N ASP A 559 -34.01 18.44 -12.63
CA ASP A 559 -35.11 19.12 -13.34
C ASP A 559 -35.52 20.45 -12.67
N GLU A 560 -35.36 20.55 -11.34
CA GLU A 560 -35.76 21.72 -10.56
C GLU A 560 -34.69 22.83 -10.56
N TYR A 561 -33.46 22.53 -10.95
CA TYR A 561 -32.37 23.53 -10.93
C TYR A 561 -32.59 24.68 -11.94
N ALA A 562 -33.30 24.44 -13.03
CA ALA A 562 -33.61 25.50 -14.00
C ALA A 562 -34.42 26.65 -13.37
N GLU A 563 -35.26 26.35 -12.37
CA GLU A 563 -36.08 27.33 -11.63
C GLU A 563 -35.37 27.84 -10.39
N PHE A 564 -34.93 26.94 -9.49
CA PHE A 564 -34.42 27.33 -8.18
C PHE A 564 -33.03 27.96 -8.22
N ALA A 565 -32.17 27.60 -9.19
CA ALA A 565 -30.80 28.10 -9.18
C ALA A 565 -30.71 29.59 -9.54
N PRO A 566 -31.40 30.11 -10.58
CA PRO A 566 -31.42 31.54 -10.86
C PRO A 566 -32.06 32.36 -9.72
N GLU A 567 -33.13 31.86 -9.10
CA GLU A 567 -33.79 32.52 -7.97
C GLU A 567 -32.87 32.61 -6.79
N ALA A 568 -32.24 31.50 -6.39
CA ALA A 568 -31.30 31.45 -5.25
C ALA A 568 -30.07 32.34 -5.47
N PHE A 569 -29.54 32.34 -6.70
CA PHE A 569 -28.38 33.18 -7.04
C PHE A 569 -28.72 34.66 -6.96
N LYS A 570 -29.89 35.05 -7.43
CA LYS A 570 -30.39 36.43 -7.34
C LYS A 570 -30.67 36.87 -5.90
N GLU A 571 -31.39 36.03 -5.12
CA GLU A 571 -31.65 36.29 -3.69
C GLU A 571 -30.39 36.38 -2.85
N LEU A 572 -29.38 35.53 -3.17
CA LEU A 572 -28.10 35.54 -2.47
C LEU A 572 -27.29 36.84 -2.74
N ALA A 573 -27.42 37.39 -3.93
CA ALA A 573 -26.86 38.71 -4.32
C ALA A 573 -25.36 38.86 -3.99
N GLY A 574 -24.57 37.79 -4.16
CA GLY A 574 -23.12 37.78 -3.90
C GLY A 574 -22.71 37.79 -2.42
N ARG A 575 -23.65 37.65 -1.47
CA ARG A 575 -23.35 37.62 -0.03
C ARG A 575 -22.60 36.39 0.44
N ALA A 576 -22.67 35.29 -0.31
CA ALA A 576 -21.91 34.08 -0.10
C ALA A 576 -21.60 33.42 -1.47
N MET A 577 -20.67 32.49 -1.50
CA MET A 577 -20.37 31.70 -2.69
C MET A 577 -21.53 30.74 -2.97
N PHE A 578 -22.07 30.81 -4.21
CA PHE A 578 -23.16 29.94 -4.62
C PHE A 578 -22.65 28.70 -5.36
N VAL A 579 -23.17 27.52 -5.01
CA VAL A 579 -22.80 26.23 -5.58
C VAL A 579 -24.04 25.41 -5.88
N VAL A 580 -24.10 24.76 -7.05
CA VAL A 580 -25.17 23.81 -7.43
C VAL A 580 -24.66 22.37 -7.26
N ALA A 581 -25.41 21.55 -6.52
CA ALA A 581 -25.06 20.14 -6.27
C ALA A 581 -25.63 19.25 -7.40
N GLY A 582 -24.96 19.20 -8.54
CA GLY A 582 -25.37 18.41 -9.69
C GLY A 582 -24.69 18.85 -10.98
N ALA A 583 -25.01 18.14 -12.07
CA ALA A 583 -24.65 18.51 -13.44
C ALA A 583 -25.93 18.44 -14.29
N PRO A 584 -26.91 19.35 -14.06
CA PRO A 584 -28.18 19.33 -14.75
C PRO A 584 -28.01 19.64 -16.23
N ALA A 585 -29.01 19.26 -17.05
CA ALA A 585 -29.00 19.54 -18.49
C ALA A 585 -28.97 21.06 -18.80
N CYS A 586 -29.51 21.90 -17.90
CA CYS A 586 -29.48 23.36 -18.00
C CYS A 586 -28.18 24.03 -17.52
N MET A 587 -27.13 23.26 -17.22
CA MET A 587 -25.87 23.78 -16.61
C MET A 587 -25.25 24.91 -17.43
N ASP A 588 -25.25 24.82 -18.76
CA ASP A 588 -24.66 25.85 -19.62
C ASP A 588 -25.50 27.15 -19.62
N ASP A 589 -26.83 27.05 -19.55
CA ASP A 589 -27.73 28.20 -19.40
C ASP A 589 -27.54 28.87 -18.04
N LEU A 590 -27.31 28.10 -16.98
CA LEU A 590 -26.99 28.60 -15.63
C LEU A 590 -25.65 29.32 -15.58
N LYS A 591 -24.64 28.79 -16.28
CA LYS A 591 -23.34 29.45 -16.43
C LYS A 591 -23.44 30.79 -17.16
N ALA A 592 -24.25 30.86 -18.20
CA ALA A 592 -24.51 32.10 -18.91
C ALA A 592 -25.13 33.19 -18.02
N GLN A 593 -25.78 32.81 -16.93
CA GLN A 593 -26.35 33.72 -15.90
C GLN A 593 -25.36 34.04 -14.77
N GLY A 594 -24.09 33.57 -14.84
CA GLY A 594 -23.05 33.83 -13.86
C GLY A 594 -22.97 32.80 -12.73
N ILE A 595 -23.65 31.67 -12.79
CA ILE A 595 -23.59 30.57 -11.83
C ILE A 595 -22.44 29.66 -12.26
N GLU A 596 -21.28 29.75 -11.60
CA GLU A 596 -20.05 29.12 -12.07
C GLU A 596 -19.69 27.81 -11.35
N ASN A 597 -20.15 27.62 -10.10
CA ASN A 597 -19.69 26.53 -9.27
C ASN A 597 -20.69 25.37 -9.27
N PHE A 598 -20.26 24.22 -9.79
CA PHE A 598 -21.03 22.96 -9.82
C PHE A 598 -20.21 21.84 -9.20
N ILE A 599 -20.81 21.06 -8.30
CA ILE A 599 -20.17 19.88 -7.71
C ILE A 599 -20.95 18.62 -8.08
N HIS A 600 -20.27 17.62 -8.61
CA HIS A 600 -20.88 16.35 -9.02
C HIS A 600 -19.83 15.23 -9.03
N VAL A 601 -20.25 13.98 -9.24
CA VAL A 601 -19.40 12.77 -9.14
C VAL A 601 -18.21 12.73 -10.12
N ARG A 602 -18.19 13.58 -11.15
CA ARG A 602 -17.13 13.62 -12.16
C ARG A 602 -16.12 14.74 -11.98
N VAL A 603 -16.28 15.62 -10.97
CA VAL A 603 -15.32 16.71 -10.72
C VAL A 603 -14.08 16.17 -10.02
N ASN A 604 -12.95 16.85 -10.20
CA ASN A 604 -11.79 16.65 -9.34
C ASN A 604 -12.08 17.33 -7.99
N VAL A 605 -12.36 16.52 -6.98
CA VAL A 605 -12.76 17.00 -5.65
C VAL A 605 -11.67 17.83 -5.01
N LEU A 606 -10.42 17.36 -5.08
CA LEU A 606 -9.28 18.05 -4.49
C LEU A 606 -9.05 19.42 -5.13
N ASP A 607 -8.96 19.50 -6.46
CA ASP A 607 -8.70 20.75 -7.16
C ASP A 607 -9.84 21.77 -6.93
N THR A 608 -11.09 21.28 -6.90
CA THR A 608 -12.25 22.13 -6.62
C THR A 608 -12.19 22.72 -5.22
N LEU A 609 -11.85 21.92 -4.22
CA LEU A 609 -11.73 22.36 -2.82
C LEU A 609 -10.51 23.28 -2.60
N ILE A 610 -9.38 23.03 -3.27
CA ILE A 610 -8.24 23.95 -3.29
C ILE A 610 -8.66 25.32 -3.84
N GLY A 611 -9.42 25.32 -4.94
CA GLY A 611 -9.97 26.55 -5.52
C GLY A 611 -10.91 27.31 -4.56
N PHE A 612 -11.69 26.59 -3.75
CA PHE A 612 -12.52 27.22 -2.70
C PHE A 612 -11.70 27.74 -1.54
N ASN A 613 -10.70 26.99 -1.05
CA ASN A 613 -9.76 27.47 -0.04
C ASN A 613 -9.07 28.77 -0.48
N ALA A 614 -8.60 28.85 -1.72
CA ALA A 614 -7.93 30.05 -2.25
C ALA A 614 -8.83 31.31 -2.23
N LYS A 615 -10.16 31.14 -2.30
CA LYS A 615 -11.14 32.23 -2.26
C LYS A 615 -11.59 32.60 -0.84
N LEU A 616 -11.60 31.62 0.09
CA LEU A 616 -12.26 31.74 1.40
C LEU A 616 -11.27 31.86 2.57
N LEU A 617 -10.10 31.25 2.48
CA LEU A 617 -9.08 31.33 3.53
C LEU A 617 -8.24 32.60 3.32
N LYS A 618 -8.31 33.51 4.27
CA LYS A 618 -7.56 34.78 4.30
C LYS A 618 -6.53 34.75 5.42
#